data_612c32aa5df948e72ed81fa11b9b17f6
#
_entry.id   612c32aa5df948e72ed81fa11b9b17f6
#
_cell.length_a   1.000
_cell.length_b   1.000
_cell.length_c   1.000
_cell.angle_alpha   90.00
_cell.angle_beta   90.00
_cell.angle_gamma   90.00
#
_symmetry.space_group_name_H-M   'P 1'
#
loop_
_entity.id
_entity.type
_entity.pdbx_description
1 polymer ?
#
loop_
_entity_poly.entity_id
_entity_poly.type
_entity_poly.pdbx_seq_one_letter_code
_entity_poly.pdbx_strand_id
1 'polypeptide(L)'
;MKSLHTLLYIYISAFCFASCGNSKKTVAEAVAVGPEFSADSAYAYCAAQCAFGPRLMNTEEHDKCGDWIEAKFRQFGMAVSRQETIVKGYDGTPLKCRNIIASFRPGNKDRILLCAHWDSRPWADNDPDSANWRKPVMGANDGASGVAVMLEIARLLQRADSIKVGVDFVCFDAEDWGVPQWSEADYNGDSWALGAQYWAERAHSEGYKARFGILLDMVGGVAATFYREAFSQKYASAIVDKVWTSAKVAGYSSFFPDSDGGMITDDHVPVNEKANIPTVDIIPFYANCEQSSFGPTWHTVNDTMENIDRNTLKAVGQTVIQVLFSEK
;
A
#
# COMPACT_ATOMS: atom_id res chain seq x y z
N MET A 1 90.34 52.76 -7.43
CA MET A 1 88.98 52.85 -6.86
C MET A 1 88.06 52.27 -7.91
N LYS A 2 87.69 51.01 -7.76
CA LYS A 2 86.88 50.28 -8.74
C LYS A 2 85.51 49.99 -8.13
N SER A 3 84.47 50.51 -8.72
CA SER A 3 83.05 50.29 -8.35
C SER A 3 82.59 48.92 -8.89
N LEU A 4 82.05 48.10 -7.99
CA LEU A 4 81.56 46.77 -8.33
C LEU A 4 80.01 46.87 -8.39
N HIS A 5 79.49 46.68 -9.58
CA HIS A 5 78.02 46.65 -9.75
C HIS A 5 77.52 45.21 -9.65
N THR A 6 76.75 44.93 -8.63
CA THR A 6 76.16 43.62 -8.45
C THR A 6 74.75 43.65 -9.12
N LEU A 7 74.61 42.80 -10.15
CA LEU A 7 73.33 42.53 -10.80
C LEU A 7 72.51 41.53 -9.99
N LEU A 8 71.31 41.91 -9.56
CA LEU A 8 70.35 41.07 -8.86
C LEU A 8 69.37 40.46 -9.89
N TYR A 9 69.46 39.15 -10.13
CA TYR A 9 68.50 38.44 -10.92
C TYR A 9 67.29 38.01 -10.09
N ILE A 10 66.13 38.60 -10.41
CA ILE A 10 64.83 38.21 -9.77
C ILE A 10 64.25 37.08 -10.64
N TYR A 11 64.18 35.86 -10.11
CA TYR A 11 63.45 34.75 -10.67
C TYR A 11 61.96 34.91 -10.29
N ILE A 12 61.08 35.19 -11.28
CA ILE A 12 59.63 35.14 -11.12
C ILE A 12 59.20 33.72 -11.41
N SER A 13 58.90 32.92 -10.37
CA SER A 13 58.26 31.62 -10.49
C SER A 13 56.75 31.83 -10.69
N ALA A 14 56.27 31.60 -11.91
CA ALA A 14 54.83 31.56 -12.22
C ALA A 14 54.24 30.27 -11.63
N PHE A 15 53.52 30.37 -10.51
CA PHE A 15 52.68 29.28 -9.98
C PHE A 15 51.37 29.24 -10.78
N CYS A 16 51.24 28.26 -11.69
CA CYS A 16 49.98 27.91 -12.30
C CYS A 16 49.10 27.20 -11.26
N PHE A 17 48.14 27.91 -10.68
CA PHE A 17 47.07 27.29 -9.94
C PHE A 17 46.14 26.58 -10.91
N ALA A 18 46.28 25.25 -11.03
CA ALA A 18 45.26 24.41 -11.64
C ALA A 18 44.04 24.38 -10.69
N SER A 19 43.06 25.18 -10.98
CA SER A 19 41.74 25.14 -10.31
C SER A 19 41.04 23.83 -10.75
N CYS A 20 41.13 22.78 -9.94
CA CYS A 20 40.24 21.62 -10.03
C CYS A 20 38.81 22.11 -9.72
N GLY A 21 38.07 22.44 -10.76
CA GLY A 21 36.65 22.70 -10.66
C GLY A 21 35.92 21.42 -10.26
N ASN A 22 35.64 21.25 -8.97
CA ASN A 22 34.75 20.22 -8.47
C ASN A 22 33.32 20.62 -8.85
N SER A 23 32.85 20.17 -10.04
CA SER A 23 31.47 20.30 -10.44
C SER A 23 30.63 19.43 -9.49
N LYS A 24 30.16 20.02 -8.38
CA LYS A 24 29.08 19.46 -7.62
C LYS A 24 27.92 19.26 -8.60
N LYS A 25 27.63 18.02 -9.00
CA LYS A 25 26.35 17.68 -9.59
C LYS A 25 25.30 18.09 -8.58
N THR A 26 24.65 19.21 -8.81
CA THR A 26 23.41 19.57 -8.11
C THR A 26 22.42 18.46 -8.46
N VAL A 27 22.18 17.56 -7.52
CA VAL A 27 21.07 16.60 -7.59
C VAL A 27 19.84 17.51 -7.56
N ALA A 28 19.08 17.54 -8.66
CA ALA A 28 17.84 18.29 -8.71
C ALA A 28 16.97 17.79 -7.55
N GLU A 29 16.51 18.72 -6.72
CA GLU A 29 15.63 18.41 -5.60
C GLU A 29 14.34 17.78 -6.17
N ALA A 30 13.94 16.61 -5.65
CA ALA A 30 12.76 15.93 -6.12
C ALA A 30 11.52 16.79 -5.78
N VAL A 31 10.68 17.06 -6.78
CA VAL A 31 9.50 17.94 -6.65
C VAL A 31 8.26 17.06 -6.52
N ALA A 32 7.32 17.51 -5.67
CA ALA A 32 6.01 16.88 -5.57
C ALA A 32 5.26 16.93 -6.91
N VAL A 33 4.71 15.79 -7.32
CA VAL A 33 4.01 15.62 -8.61
C VAL A 33 2.64 14.96 -8.41
N GLY A 34 1.80 15.05 -9.43
CA GLY A 34 0.46 14.48 -9.43
C GLY A 34 -0.61 15.39 -8.81
N PRO A 35 -1.88 15.00 -8.91
CA PRO A 35 -3.00 15.74 -8.33
C PRO A 35 -3.01 15.64 -6.81
N GLU A 36 -3.70 16.59 -6.18
CA GLU A 36 -3.92 16.52 -4.75
C GLU A 36 -4.93 15.43 -4.38
N PHE A 37 -4.54 14.53 -3.47
CA PHE A 37 -5.41 13.48 -2.94
C PHE A 37 -6.46 14.07 -1.99
N SER A 38 -7.72 13.69 -2.14
CA SER A 38 -8.80 14.14 -1.27
C SER A 38 -9.06 13.18 -0.12
N ALA A 39 -8.63 13.57 1.07
CA ALA A 39 -8.90 12.81 2.30
C ALA A 39 -10.41 12.66 2.57
N ASP A 40 -11.20 13.70 2.29
CA ASP A 40 -12.65 13.66 2.49
C ASP A 40 -13.34 12.68 1.54
N SER A 41 -12.87 12.58 0.29
CA SER A 41 -13.38 11.59 -0.66
C SER A 41 -13.05 10.17 -0.20
N ALA A 42 -11.81 9.91 0.19
CA ALA A 42 -11.40 8.60 0.69
C ALA A 42 -12.16 8.23 1.97
N TYR A 43 -12.31 9.15 2.91
CA TYR A 43 -13.13 8.94 4.12
C TYR A 43 -14.59 8.60 3.77
N ALA A 44 -15.17 9.30 2.80
CA ALA A 44 -16.54 9.03 2.34
C ALA A 44 -16.67 7.65 1.67
N TYR A 45 -15.65 7.19 0.92
CA TYR A 45 -15.64 5.84 0.33
C TYR A 45 -15.46 4.75 1.40
N CYS A 46 -14.68 5.00 2.44
CA CYS A 46 -14.56 4.11 3.57
C CYS A 46 -15.91 3.98 4.30
N ALA A 47 -16.55 5.11 4.64
CA ALA A 47 -17.86 5.15 5.28
C ALA A 47 -18.96 4.48 4.45
N ALA A 48 -18.91 4.62 3.11
CA ALA A 48 -19.87 3.98 2.23
C ALA A 48 -19.75 2.44 2.23
N GLN A 49 -18.55 1.89 2.33
CA GLN A 49 -18.34 0.44 2.50
C GLN A 49 -18.88 -0.04 3.85
N CYS A 50 -18.57 0.68 4.93
CA CYS A 50 -19.08 0.36 6.28
C CYS A 50 -20.62 0.47 6.39
N ALA A 51 -21.26 1.30 5.56
CA ALA A 51 -22.72 1.43 5.56
C ALA A 51 -23.46 0.16 5.09
N PHE A 52 -22.80 -0.76 4.41
CA PHE A 52 -23.34 -2.09 4.09
C PHE A 52 -23.31 -3.02 5.31
N GLY A 53 -22.52 -2.73 6.33
CA GLY A 53 -22.21 -3.59 7.47
C GLY A 53 -20.86 -4.30 7.30
N PRO A 54 -20.53 -5.23 8.21
CA PRO A 54 -19.36 -6.10 8.06
C PRO A 54 -19.42 -6.88 6.74
N ARG A 55 -18.33 -6.85 5.95
CA ARG A 55 -18.26 -7.52 4.65
C ARG A 55 -17.82 -8.97 4.82
N LEU A 56 -18.59 -9.73 5.59
CA LEU A 56 -18.27 -11.12 5.89
C LEU A 56 -18.48 -12.00 4.67
N MET A 57 -17.57 -12.92 4.45
CA MET A 57 -17.69 -13.92 3.39
C MET A 57 -19.05 -14.61 3.42
N ASN A 58 -19.62 -14.87 2.24
CA ASN A 58 -20.92 -15.55 2.03
C ASN A 58 -22.17 -14.79 2.53
N THR A 59 -22.06 -13.48 2.82
CA THR A 59 -23.22 -12.66 3.24
C THR A 59 -23.75 -11.76 2.11
N GLU A 60 -24.97 -11.30 2.25
CA GLU A 60 -25.58 -10.37 1.28
C GLU A 60 -24.93 -8.97 1.36
N GLU A 61 -24.50 -8.54 2.54
CA GLU A 61 -23.77 -7.29 2.78
C GLU A 61 -22.45 -7.27 2.02
N HIS A 62 -21.71 -8.38 2.06
CA HIS A 62 -20.50 -8.58 1.28
C HIS A 62 -20.79 -8.48 -0.23
N ASP A 63 -21.77 -9.22 -0.73
CA ASP A 63 -22.14 -9.18 -2.15
C ASP A 63 -22.50 -7.77 -2.63
N LYS A 64 -23.32 -7.05 -1.85
CA LYS A 64 -23.74 -5.67 -2.16
C LYS A 64 -22.57 -4.68 -2.14
N CYS A 65 -21.67 -4.81 -1.17
CA CYS A 65 -20.49 -3.97 -1.09
C CYS A 65 -19.57 -4.19 -2.29
N GLY A 66 -19.31 -5.45 -2.67
CA GLY A 66 -18.51 -5.77 -3.84
C GLY A 66 -19.12 -5.22 -5.14
N ASP A 67 -20.44 -5.30 -5.32
CA ASP A 67 -21.14 -4.70 -6.46
C ASP A 67 -20.99 -3.18 -6.48
N TRP A 68 -21.02 -2.54 -5.31
CA TRP A 68 -20.80 -1.09 -5.17
C TRP A 68 -19.35 -0.70 -5.50
N ILE A 69 -18.34 -1.44 -5.04
CA ILE A 69 -16.93 -1.21 -5.36
C ILE A 69 -16.71 -1.25 -6.88
N GLU A 70 -17.22 -2.29 -7.54
CA GLU A 70 -17.13 -2.42 -9.00
C GLU A 70 -17.82 -1.26 -9.73
N ALA A 71 -19.02 -0.88 -9.27
CA ALA A 71 -19.75 0.25 -9.85
C ALA A 71 -18.97 1.56 -9.72
N LYS A 72 -18.25 1.76 -8.59
CA LYS A 72 -17.39 2.93 -8.40
C LYS A 72 -16.20 2.94 -9.35
N PHE A 73 -15.49 1.84 -9.51
CA PHE A 73 -14.39 1.76 -10.48
C PHE A 73 -14.89 2.01 -11.91
N ARG A 74 -16.04 1.44 -12.30
CA ARG A 74 -16.67 1.72 -13.62
C ARG A 74 -17.05 3.19 -13.77
N GLN A 75 -17.61 3.81 -12.72
CA GLN A 75 -17.93 5.25 -12.71
C GLN A 75 -16.68 6.12 -12.94
N PHE A 76 -15.51 5.67 -12.48
CA PHE A 76 -14.23 6.36 -12.69
C PHE A 76 -13.54 5.96 -14.00
N GLY A 77 -14.24 5.27 -14.90
CA GLY A 77 -13.75 4.94 -16.24
C GLY A 77 -12.75 3.79 -16.29
N MET A 78 -12.67 2.96 -15.23
CA MET A 78 -11.84 1.77 -15.23
C MET A 78 -12.50 0.62 -16.00
N ALA A 79 -11.71 -0.20 -16.68
CA ALA A 79 -12.17 -1.49 -17.19
C ALA A 79 -12.21 -2.48 -16.01
N VAL A 80 -13.41 -3.01 -15.69
CA VAL A 80 -13.63 -3.82 -14.49
C VAL A 80 -13.99 -5.25 -14.88
N SER A 81 -13.32 -6.22 -14.25
CA SER A 81 -13.59 -7.64 -14.32
C SER A 81 -13.65 -8.27 -12.92
N ARG A 82 -14.23 -9.47 -12.83
CA ARG A 82 -14.30 -10.30 -11.63
C ARG A 82 -13.46 -11.54 -11.81
N GLN A 83 -12.85 -12.00 -10.75
CA GLN A 83 -12.26 -13.32 -10.65
C GLN A 83 -12.95 -14.06 -9.52
N GLU A 84 -13.83 -15.00 -9.86
CA GLU A 84 -14.67 -15.71 -8.91
C GLU A 84 -14.19 -17.15 -8.73
N THR A 85 -14.20 -17.61 -7.48
CA THR A 85 -13.84 -18.99 -7.12
C THR A 85 -14.45 -19.38 -5.78
N ILE A 86 -14.25 -20.62 -5.38
CA ILE A 86 -14.52 -21.10 -4.03
C ILE A 86 -13.19 -21.47 -3.38
N VAL A 87 -12.82 -20.76 -2.31
CA VAL A 87 -11.66 -21.09 -1.47
C VAL A 87 -12.13 -21.76 -0.19
N LYS A 88 -11.21 -22.38 0.54
CA LYS A 88 -11.52 -23.02 1.83
C LYS A 88 -10.97 -22.21 2.96
N GLY A 89 -11.83 -21.80 3.90
CA GLY A 89 -11.43 -21.22 5.16
C GLY A 89 -10.63 -22.21 6.04
N TYR A 90 -10.04 -21.72 7.14
CA TYR A 90 -9.23 -22.52 8.06
C TYR A 90 -9.95 -23.76 8.61
N ASP A 91 -11.27 -23.69 8.74
CA ASP A 91 -12.16 -24.74 9.26
C ASP A 91 -12.78 -25.61 8.16
N GLY A 92 -12.36 -25.41 6.91
CA GLY A 92 -12.89 -26.08 5.73
C GLY A 92 -14.17 -25.46 5.15
N THR A 93 -14.66 -24.38 5.72
CA THR A 93 -15.82 -23.63 5.20
C THR A 93 -15.59 -23.23 3.74
N PRO A 94 -16.50 -23.52 2.80
CA PRO A 94 -16.39 -23.04 1.44
C PRO A 94 -16.76 -21.55 1.39
N LEU A 95 -15.83 -20.73 0.95
CA LEU A 95 -15.96 -19.28 0.83
C LEU A 95 -16.10 -18.89 -0.63
N LYS A 96 -17.18 -18.17 -0.97
CA LYS A 96 -17.40 -17.60 -2.31
C LYS A 96 -16.50 -16.37 -2.46
N CYS A 97 -15.32 -16.59 -2.98
CA CYS A 97 -14.31 -15.53 -3.16
C CYS A 97 -14.52 -14.80 -4.49
N ARG A 98 -14.51 -13.48 -4.44
CA ARG A 98 -14.64 -12.57 -5.58
C ARG A 98 -13.58 -11.49 -5.55
N ASN A 99 -12.43 -11.71 -6.18
CA ASN A 99 -11.48 -10.64 -6.43
C ASN A 99 -12.03 -9.68 -7.50
N ILE A 100 -11.93 -8.37 -7.22
CA ILE A 100 -12.37 -7.31 -8.14
C ILE A 100 -11.13 -6.70 -8.79
N ILE A 101 -11.08 -6.70 -10.12
CA ILE A 101 -9.96 -6.18 -10.88
C ILE A 101 -10.42 -4.99 -11.70
N ALA A 102 -9.79 -3.82 -11.51
CA ALA A 102 -10.10 -2.61 -12.23
C ALA A 102 -8.83 -2.04 -12.89
N SER A 103 -8.88 -1.77 -14.20
CA SER A 103 -7.70 -1.38 -14.97
C SER A 103 -7.85 0.02 -15.55
N PHE A 104 -6.91 0.90 -15.22
CA PHE A 104 -6.69 2.15 -15.91
C PHE A 104 -5.74 1.92 -17.09
N ARG A 105 -6.12 2.42 -18.29
CA ARG A 105 -5.36 2.23 -19.55
C ARG A 105 -4.96 0.76 -19.77
N PRO A 106 -5.92 -0.17 -19.91
CA PRO A 106 -5.64 -1.62 -19.95
C PRO A 106 -4.75 -2.03 -21.14
N GLY A 107 -4.67 -1.22 -22.19
CA GLY A 107 -3.77 -1.48 -23.33
C GLY A 107 -2.31 -1.11 -23.09
N ASN A 108 -1.98 -0.41 -21.98
CA ASN A 108 -0.61 -0.08 -21.65
C ASN A 108 0.07 -1.30 -21.00
N LYS A 109 1.20 -1.75 -21.58
CA LYS A 109 1.95 -2.91 -21.06
C LYS A 109 2.84 -2.56 -19.87
N ASP A 110 3.16 -1.30 -19.69
CA ASP A 110 3.94 -0.78 -18.57
C ASP A 110 2.99 -0.45 -17.42
N ARG A 111 2.83 -1.39 -16.49
CA ARG A 111 1.77 -1.37 -15.48
C ARG A 111 2.31 -1.38 -14.05
N ILE A 112 1.56 -0.76 -13.15
CA ILE A 112 1.76 -0.81 -11.69
C ILE A 112 0.51 -1.44 -11.08
N LEU A 113 0.71 -2.31 -10.10
CA LEU A 113 -0.35 -2.95 -9.34
C LEU A 113 -0.59 -2.17 -8.04
N LEU A 114 -1.83 -1.80 -7.77
CA LEU A 114 -2.30 -1.38 -6.44
C LEU A 114 -3.28 -2.41 -5.94
N CYS A 115 -3.13 -2.88 -4.71
CA CYS A 115 -4.02 -3.88 -4.15
C CYS A 115 -4.38 -3.56 -2.69
N ALA A 116 -5.50 -4.11 -2.25
CA ALA A 116 -6.04 -4.08 -0.89
C ALA A 116 -7.05 -5.20 -0.75
N HIS A 117 -7.27 -5.73 0.45
CA HIS A 117 -8.43 -6.60 0.65
C HIS A 117 -9.71 -5.78 0.91
N TRP A 118 -10.89 -6.38 0.74
CA TRP A 118 -12.16 -5.69 0.89
C TRP A 118 -13.18 -6.40 1.79
N ASP A 119 -12.94 -7.68 2.10
CA ASP A 119 -13.68 -8.40 3.13
C ASP A 119 -13.36 -7.88 4.54
N SER A 120 -14.01 -8.38 5.55
CA SER A 120 -13.72 -8.06 6.95
C SER A 120 -13.81 -9.31 7.83
N ARG A 121 -13.10 -9.24 8.94
CA ARG A 121 -12.99 -10.33 9.90
C ARG A 121 -14.34 -10.75 10.47
N PRO A 122 -14.68 -12.05 10.46
CA PRO A 122 -15.96 -12.52 11.00
C PRO A 122 -16.02 -12.55 12.53
N TRP A 123 -14.91 -12.33 13.21
CA TRP A 123 -14.79 -12.35 14.66
C TRP A 123 -13.79 -11.33 15.18
N ALA A 124 -14.14 -10.67 16.29
CA ALA A 124 -13.30 -9.68 16.95
C ALA A 124 -12.35 -10.36 17.95
N ASP A 125 -11.51 -11.27 17.47
CA ASP A 125 -10.73 -12.19 18.30
C ASP A 125 -9.51 -11.56 18.99
N ASN A 126 -9.21 -10.30 18.69
CA ASN A 126 -8.21 -9.50 19.41
C ASN A 126 -8.84 -8.44 20.33
N ASP A 127 -10.17 -8.48 20.52
CA ASP A 127 -10.85 -7.55 21.42
C ASP A 127 -10.46 -7.85 22.88
N PRO A 128 -10.12 -6.83 23.69
CA PRO A 128 -9.75 -7.02 25.09
C PRO A 128 -10.88 -7.62 25.95
N ASP A 129 -12.15 -7.43 25.53
CA ASP A 129 -13.31 -8.10 26.13
C ASP A 129 -13.65 -9.36 25.35
N SER A 130 -13.37 -10.52 25.92
CA SER A 130 -13.66 -11.83 25.31
C SER A 130 -15.15 -12.05 24.98
N ALA A 131 -16.08 -11.29 25.59
CA ALA A 131 -17.51 -11.32 25.23
C ALA A 131 -17.75 -10.76 23.80
N ASN A 132 -16.78 -10.07 23.22
CA ASN A 132 -16.84 -9.56 21.88
C ASN A 132 -16.27 -10.52 20.82
N TRP A 133 -15.45 -11.50 21.20
CA TRP A 133 -14.67 -12.31 20.28
C TRP A 133 -15.48 -12.99 19.16
N ARG A 134 -16.75 -13.29 19.41
CA ARG A 134 -17.66 -13.93 18.42
C ARG A 134 -18.47 -12.90 17.62
N LYS A 135 -18.23 -11.59 17.81
CA LYS A 135 -18.89 -10.55 17.06
C LYS A 135 -18.09 -10.26 15.79
N PRO A 136 -18.77 -9.88 14.69
CA PRO A 136 -18.08 -9.46 13.47
C PRO A 136 -17.37 -8.12 13.68
N VAL A 137 -16.27 -7.92 12.97
CA VAL A 137 -15.55 -6.65 12.88
C VAL A 137 -16.16 -5.81 11.76
N MET A 138 -16.37 -4.51 11.99
CA MET A 138 -16.86 -3.61 10.93
C MET A 138 -15.81 -3.45 9.82
N GLY A 139 -14.53 -3.52 10.15
CA GLY A 139 -13.45 -3.44 9.18
C GLY A 139 -13.34 -2.08 8.49
N ALA A 140 -13.44 -0.99 9.25
CA ALA A 140 -13.32 0.36 8.68
C ALA A 140 -11.88 0.67 8.28
N ASN A 141 -10.92 0.26 9.10
CA ASN A 141 -9.51 0.36 8.78
C ASN A 141 -9.06 -0.91 8.04
N ASP A 142 -9.44 -2.05 8.57
CA ASP A 142 -9.08 -3.38 8.12
C ASP A 142 -10.05 -3.87 7.03
N GLY A 143 -9.59 -3.67 5.81
CA GLY A 143 -10.18 -3.84 4.50
C GLY A 143 -10.70 -2.55 3.86
N ALA A 144 -11.59 -1.77 4.50
CA ALA A 144 -12.24 -0.66 3.80
C ALA A 144 -11.30 0.53 3.52
N SER A 145 -10.30 0.79 4.35
CA SER A 145 -9.40 1.96 4.20
C SER A 145 -8.52 1.86 2.95
N GLY A 146 -7.95 0.68 2.68
CA GLY A 146 -7.12 0.45 1.50
C GLY A 146 -7.91 0.62 0.20
N VAL A 147 -9.08 0.00 0.13
CA VAL A 147 -10.01 0.16 -1.02
C VAL A 147 -10.44 1.61 -1.19
N ALA A 148 -10.71 2.34 -0.10
CA ALA A 148 -11.10 3.75 -0.17
C ALA A 148 -9.99 4.63 -0.77
N VAL A 149 -8.72 4.38 -0.41
CA VAL A 149 -7.57 5.05 -1.02
C VAL A 149 -7.48 4.72 -2.51
N MET A 150 -7.63 3.45 -2.89
CA MET A 150 -7.62 3.02 -4.29
C MET A 150 -8.73 3.69 -5.11
N LEU A 151 -9.95 3.80 -4.58
CA LEU A 151 -11.07 4.46 -5.24
C LEU A 151 -10.81 5.95 -5.48
N GLU A 152 -10.21 6.65 -4.51
CA GLU A 152 -9.87 8.06 -4.70
C GLU A 152 -8.76 8.22 -5.74
N ILE A 153 -7.74 7.37 -5.74
CA ILE A 153 -6.70 7.35 -6.78
C ILE A 153 -7.35 7.12 -8.15
N ALA A 154 -8.23 6.14 -8.29
CA ALA A 154 -8.94 5.85 -9.54
C ALA A 154 -9.74 7.06 -10.03
N ARG A 155 -10.44 7.78 -9.12
CA ARG A 155 -11.15 9.02 -9.44
C ARG A 155 -10.20 10.11 -9.98
N LEU A 156 -9.04 10.26 -9.38
CA LEU A 156 -8.03 11.22 -9.82
C LEU A 156 -7.41 10.85 -11.17
N LEU A 157 -7.15 9.56 -11.40
CA LEU A 157 -6.60 9.07 -12.67
C LEU A 157 -7.53 9.31 -13.87
N GLN A 158 -8.84 9.35 -13.66
CA GLN A 158 -9.82 9.63 -14.70
C GLN A 158 -9.51 10.94 -15.47
N ARG A 159 -8.89 11.91 -14.81
CA ARG A 159 -8.58 13.24 -15.36
C ARG A 159 -7.08 13.48 -15.54
N ALA A 160 -6.26 12.44 -15.42
CA ALA A 160 -4.81 12.58 -15.42
C ALA A 160 -4.22 12.20 -16.78
N ASP A 161 -3.85 13.22 -17.58
CA ASP A 161 -3.18 13.03 -18.87
C ASP A 161 -1.68 12.78 -18.71
N SER A 162 -1.07 13.25 -17.62
CA SER A 162 0.38 13.25 -17.43
C SER A 162 0.97 11.92 -16.95
N ILE A 163 0.16 10.99 -16.41
CA ILE A 163 0.63 9.67 -16.01
C ILE A 163 1.03 8.84 -17.24
N LYS A 164 2.15 8.12 -17.16
CA LYS A 164 2.71 7.36 -18.28
C LYS A 164 2.38 5.88 -18.24
N VAL A 165 2.11 5.35 -17.06
CA VAL A 165 1.86 3.92 -16.82
C VAL A 165 0.38 3.58 -16.84
N GLY A 166 0.05 2.30 -17.07
CA GLY A 166 -1.23 1.72 -16.72
C GLY A 166 -1.25 1.37 -15.22
N VAL A 167 -2.43 1.37 -14.63
CA VAL A 167 -2.60 0.97 -13.21
C VAL A 167 -3.68 -0.08 -13.13
N ASP A 168 -3.37 -1.19 -12.45
CA ASP A 168 -4.35 -2.19 -12.07
C ASP A 168 -4.64 -2.05 -10.57
N PHE A 169 -5.91 -2.00 -10.25
CA PHE A 169 -6.43 -2.07 -8.90
C PHE A 169 -6.98 -3.47 -8.68
N VAL A 170 -6.50 -4.19 -7.69
CA VAL A 170 -7.03 -5.50 -7.33
C VAL A 170 -7.52 -5.45 -5.89
N CYS A 171 -8.84 -5.58 -5.71
CA CYS A 171 -9.41 -5.76 -4.39
C CYS A 171 -9.48 -7.27 -4.14
N PHE A 172 -8.62 -7.77 -3.25
CA PHE A 172 -8.59 -9.15 -2.84
C PHE A 172 -9.73 -9.46 -1.89
N ASP A 173 -10.22 -10.67 -1.93
CA ASP A 173 -11.31 -11.18 -1.10
C ASP A 173 -10.84 -12.35 -0.25
N ALA A 174 -11.55 -12.65 0.82
CA ALA A 174 -11.21 -13.75 1.73
C ALA A 174 -9.77 -13.67 2.26
N GLU A 175 -9.28 -12.45 2.54
CA GLU A 175 -8.02 -12.25 3.23
C GLU A 175 -8.16 -12.69 4.68
N ASP A 176 -9.23 -12.23 5.37
CA ASP A 176 -9.36 -12.12 6.81
C ASP A 176 -10.16 -13.30 7.44
N TRP A 177 -10.16 -14.46 6.78
CA TRP A 177 -10.77 -15.72 7.31
C TRP A 177 -9.73 -16.65 7.94
N GLY A 178 -8.62 -16.10 8.45
CA GLY A 178 -7.57 -16.87 9.08
C GLY A 178 -7.97 -17.45 10.44
N VAL A 179 -7.14 -18.37 10.97
CA VAL A 179 -7.39 -19.06 12.24
C VAL A 179 -7.60 -18.06 13.38
N PRO A 180 -8.75 -18.10 14.09
CA PRO A 180 -8.99 -17.21 15.22
C PRO A 180 -8.18 -17.61 16.46
N GLN A 181 -7.88 -16.64 17.33
CA GLN A 181 -7.02 -16.82 18.50
C GLN A 181 -7.51 -17.90 19.51
N TRP A 182 -8.80 -18.21 19.53
CA TRP A 182 -9.33 -19.26 20.41
C TRP A 182 -9.29 -20.65 19.78
N SER A 183 -8.87 -20.78 18.53
CA SER A 183 -8.84 -22.07 17.84
C SER A 183 -7.59 -22.86 18.22
N GLU A 184 -7.75 -24.18 18.40
CA GLU A 184 -6.64 -25.13 18.54
C GLU A 184 -6.11 -25.61 17.17
N ALA A 185 -6.65 -25.09 16.07
CA ALA A 185 -6.16 -25.43 14.73
C ALA A 185 -4.71 -24.96 14.56
N ASP A 186 -3.89 -25.78 13.92
CA ASP A 186 -2.51 -25.41 13.64
C ASP A 186 -2.48 -24.17 12.73
N TYR A 187 -1.79 -23.13 13.18
CA TYR A 187 -1.49 -21.98 12.35
C TYR A 187 -0.43 -22.38 11.32
N ASN A 188 -0.84 -22.49 10.07
CA ASN A 188 0.06 -22.83 8.95
C ASN A 188 0.29 -21.67 7.97
N GLY A 189 -0.31 -20.51 8.20
CA GLY A 189 -0.23 -19.34 7.30
C GLY A 189 -1.07 -19.46 6.01
N ASP A 190 -1.54 -20.66 5.67
CA ASP A 190 -2.23 -20.91 4.39
C ASP A 190 -3.71 -20.51 4.41
N SER A 191 -4.25 -20.15 5.58
CA SER A 191 -5.65 -19.75 5.75
C SER A 191 -5.92 -18.25 5.63
N TRP A 192 -4.86 -17.46 5.44
CA TRP A 192 -4.90 -16.02 5.23
C TRP A 192 -4.68 -15.67 3.76
N ALA A 193 -5.09 -14.48 3.36
CA ALA A 193 -4.86 -13.96 2.00
C ALA A 193 -5.34 -14.92 0.88
N LEU A 194 -6.44 -15.64 1.09
CA LEU A 194 -6.88 -16.72 0.18
C LEU A 194 -7.19 -16.22 -1.23
N GLY A 195 -7.79 -15.04 -1.35
CA GLY A 195 -8.06 -14.41 -2.63
C GLY A 195 -6.79 -13.99 -3.36
N ALA A 196 -5.83 -13.42 -2.64
CA ALA A 196 -4.54 -13.05 -3.22
C ALA A 196 -3.74 -14.28 -3.64
N GLN A 197 -3.77 -15.36 -2.87
CA GLN A 197 -3.16 -16.63 -3.25
C GLN A 197 -3.71 -17.14 -4.58
N TYR A 198 -5.05 -17.20 -4.72
CA TYR A 198 -5.70 -17.62 -5.94
C TYR A 198 -5.40 -16.69 -7.12
N TRP A 199 -5.46 -15.38 -6.89
CA TRP A 199 -5.15 -14.39 -7.92
C TRP A 199 -3.71 -14.51 -8.41
N ALA A 200 -2.75 -14.65 -7.49
CA ALA A 200 -1.33 -14.69 -7.83
C ALA A 200 -0.97 -15.94 -8.68
N GLU A 201 -1.55 -17.11 -8.37
CA GLU A 201 -1.38 -18.33 -9.16
C GLU A 201 -1.91 -18.17 -10.60
N ARG A 202 -3.08 -17.50 -10.74
CA ARG A 202 -3.68 -17.21 -12.04
C ARG A 202 -2.90 -16.17 -12.81
N ALA A 203 -2.52 -15.07 -12.16
CA ALA A 203 -1.71 -14.01 -12.75
C ALA A 203 -0.41 -14.56 -13.35
N HIS A 204 0.27 -15.44 -12.61
CA HIS A 204 1.46 -16.13 -13.10
C HIS A 204 1.18 -17.01 -14.32
N SER A 205 0.17 -17.88 -14.24
CA SER A 205 -0.17 -18.83 -15.30
C SER A 205 -0.68 -18.16 -16.58
N GLU A 206 -1.34 -17.01 -16.45
CA GLU A 206 -1.88 -16.21 -17.56
C GLU A 206 -0.83 -15.20 -18.12
N GLY A 207 0.35 -15.16 -17.52
CA GLY A 207 1.45 -14.30 -17.97
C GLY A 207 1.22 -12.81 -17.69
N TYR A 208 0.39 -12.48 -16.68
CA TYR A 208 0.23 -11.11 -16.23
C TYR A 208 1.55 -10.54 -15.69
N LYS A 209 1.81 -9.27 -15.97
CA LYS A 209 3.02 -8.57 -15.51
C LYS A 209 2.70 -7.17 -15.06
N ALA A 210 3.26 -6.79 -13.92
CA ALA A 210 3.40 -5.43 -13.47
C ALA A 210 4.86 -5.15 -13.10
N ARG A 211 5.30 -3.91 -13.19
CA ARG A 211 6.67 -3.50 -12.80
C ARG A 211 6.90 -3.74 -11.31
N PHE A 212 5.90 -3.42 -10.52
CA PHE A 212 5.84 -3.63 -9.07
C PHE A 212 4.39 -3.49 -8.59
N GLY A 213 4.17 -3.88 -7.33
CA GLY A 213 2.91 -3.71 -6.61
C GLY A 213 3.06 -2.87 -5.34
N ILE A 214 1.96 -2.30 -4.89
CA ILE A 214 1.80 -1.66 -3.58
C ILE A 214 0.50 -2.20 -3.00
N LEU A 215 0.60 -2.92 -1.88
CA LEU A 215 -0.52 -3.30 -1.04
C LEU A 215 -0.83 -2.17 -0.07
N LEU A 216 -2.10 -1.94 0.19
CA LEU A 216 -2.62 -0.94 1.11
C LEU A 216 -3.49 -1.64 2.14
N ASP A 217 -2.94 -1.92 3.31
CA ASP A 217 -3.67 -2.54 4.40
C ASP A 217 -3.68 -1.66 5.63
N MET A 218 -4.87 -1.52 6.26
CA MET A 218 -5.09 -0.70 7.46
C MET A 218 -4.53 0.74 7.37
N VAL A 219 -4.71 1.40 6.23
CA VAL A 219 -4.08 2.70 5.90
C VAL A 219 -4.88 3.93 6.34
N GLY A 220 -5.88 3.76 7.19
CA GLY A 220 -6.75 4.84 7.66
C GLY A 220 -6.76 5.07 9.17
N GLY A 221 -6.07 4.25 9.96
CA GLY A 221 -6.16 4.28 11.41
C GLY A 221 -5.61 5.56 12.06
N VAL A 222 -6.21 5.96 13.18
CA VAL A 222 -5.72 7.08 14.02
C VAL A 222 -4.31 6.81 14.50
N ALA A 223 -3.43 7.81 14.40
CA ALA A 223 -2.02 7.77 14.83
C ALA A 223 -1.17 6.67 14.17
N ALA A 224 -1.60 6.16 13.01
CA ALA A 224 -0.83 5.17 12.29
C ALA A 224 0.51 5.72 11.79
N THR A 225 1.54 4.90 11.89
CA THR A 225 2.84 5.09 11.25
C THR A 225 3.22 3.82 10.51
N PHE A 226 3.84 3.96 9.34
CA PHE A 226 4.16 2.87 8.44
C PHE A 226 5.66 2.61 8.48
N TYR A 227 6.06 1.46 8.99
CA TYR A 227 7.46 1.06 9.07
C TYR A 227 7.79 0.16 7.88
N ARG A 228 9.08 -0.03 7.59
CA ARG A 228 9.55 -0.91 6.51
C ARG A 228 9.30 -2.36 6.91
N GLU A 229 8.25 -2.96 6.33
CA GLU A 229 7.85 -4.34 6.58
C GLU A 229 8.90 -5.33 6.02
N ALA A 230 9.17 -6.43 6.73
CA ALA A 230 10.33 -7.29 6.47
C ALA A 230 10.21 -8.14 5.20
N PHE A 231 9.03 -8.67 4.84
CA PHE A 231 8.85 -9.36 3.56
C PHE A 231 8.94 -8.38 2.38
N SER A 232 8.40 -7.16 2.53
CA SER A 232 8.57 -6.08 1.56
C SER A 232 10.04 -5.76 1.34
N GLN A 233 10.83 -5.66 2.40
CA GLN A 233 12.28 -5.47 2.32
C GLN A 233 12.98 -6.65 1.62
N LYS A 234 12.55 -7.88 1.91
CA LYS A 234 13.12 -9.10 1.31
C LYS A 234 12.86 -9.19 -0.20
N TYR A 235 11.63 -8.89 -0.64
CA TYR A 235 11.22 -9.13 -2.02
C TYR A 235 11.27 -7.88 -2.91
N ALA A 236 11.10 -6.69 -2.33
CA ALA A 236 10.84 -5.46 -3.05
C ALA A 236 11.58 -4.24 -2.46
N SER A 237 12.79 -4.40 -1.92
CA SER A 237 13.54 -3.33 -1.21
C SER A 237 13.64 -2.04 -2.00
N ALA A 238 13.88 -2.10 -3.32
CA ALA A 238 13.93 -0.91 -4.17
C ALA A 238 12.57 -0.18 -4.28
N ILE A 239 11.47 -0.90 -4.12
CA ILE A 239 10.12 -0.32 -4.13
C ILE A 239 9.81 0.27 -2.76
N VAL A 240 10.24 -0.40 -1.68
CA VAL A 240 10.19 0.19 -0.32
C VAL A 240 10.90 1.54 -0.31
N ASP A 241 12.15 1.63 -0.79
CA ASP A 241 12.90 2.89 -0.86
C ASP A 241 12.19 3.94 -1.73
N LYS A 242 11.56 3.52 -2.83
CA LYS A 242 10.77 4.40 -3.70
C LYS A 242 9.58 4.98 -2.96
N VAL A 243 8.81 4.18 -2.23
CA VAL A 243 7.63 4.61 -1.45
C VAL A 243 8.05 5.58 -0.34
N TRP A 244 9.05 5.23 0.48
CA TRP A 244 9.52 6.10 1.57
C TRP A 244 10.11 7.41 1.06
N THR A 245 10.85 7.36 -0.07
CA THR A 245 11.33 8.58 -0.73
C THR A 245 10.17 9.43 -1.25
N SER A 246 9.15 8.81 -1.83
CA SER A 246 7.95 9.51 -2.31
C SER A 246 7.17 10.15 -1.17
N ALA A 247 7.03 9.47 -0.04
CA ALA A 247 6.41 10.03 1.18
C ALA A 247 7.16 11.27 1.65
N LYS A 248 8.49 11.23 1.67
CA LYS A 248 9.33 12.38 2.03
C LYS A 248 9.13 13.55 1.06
N VAL A 249 9.14 13.30 -0.25
CA VAL A 249 8.94 14.33 -1.28
C VAL A 249 7.54 14.95 -1.19
N ALA A 250 6.53 14.14 -0.90
CA ALA A 250 5.16 14.59 -0.71
C ALA A 250 4.90 15.27 0.66
N GLY A 251 5.88 15.30 1.56
CA GLY A 251 5.78 15.98 2.87
C GLY A 251 5.24 15.12 4.01
N TYR A 252 5.23 13.79 3.85
CA TYR A 252 4.62 12.84 4.82
C TYR A 252 5.64 11.94 5.52
N SER A 253 6.91 12.35 5.63
CA SER A 253 7.95 11.54 6.28
C SER A 253 7.66 11.18 7.74
N SER A 254 6.81 11.96 8.44
CA SER A 254 6.39 11.62 9.82
C SER A 254 5.49 10.40 9.90
N PHE A 255 4.75 10.09 8.83
CA PHE A 255 3.95 8.87 8.72
C PHE A 255 4.79 7.67 8.26
N PHE A 256 5.91 7.92 7.57
CA PHE A 256 6.81 6.91 7.01
C PHE A 256 8.22 7.06 7.59
N PRO A 257 8.42 6.78 8.89
CA PRO A 257 9.75 6.84 9.50
C PRO A 257 10.70 5.83 8.83
N ASP A 258 11.99 6.14 8.81
CA ASP A 258 13.02 5.24 8.30
C ASP A 258 13.40 4.22 9.39
N SER A 259 12.50 3.29 9.64
CA SER A 259 12.60 2.27 10.69
C SER A 259 12.07 0.94 10.19
N ASP A 260 12.66 -0.15 10.65
CA ASP A 260 12.22 -1.49 10.31
C ASP A 260 10.98 -1.88 11.14
N GLY A 261 10.00 -2.47 10.47
CA GLY A 261 8.78 -3.03 11.04
C GLY A 261 8.89 -4.54 11.30
N GLY A 262 7.73 -5.15 11.59
CA GLY A 262 7.61 -6.59 11.75
C GLY A 262 7.70 -7.36 10.42
N MET A 263 7.70 -8.68 10.54
CA MET A 263 7.49 -9.59 9.43
C MET A 263 6.01 -10.01 9.42
N ILE A 264 5.28 -9.67 8.37
CA ILE A 264 3.83 -9.79 8.32
C ILE A 264 3.45 -10.66 7.13
N THR A 265 2.63 -11.70 7.39
CA THR A 265 1.99 -12.48 6.33
C THR A 265 0.71 -11.76 5.93
N ASP A 266 0.65 -11.29 4.67
CA ASP A 266 -0.45 -10.54 4.11
C ASP A 266 -0.52 -10.78 2.59
N ASP A 267 -1.48 -10.21 1.90
CA ASP A 267 -1.76 -10.35 0.46
C ASP A 267 -0.52 -10.10 -0.44
N HIS A 268 0.42 -9.27 0.00
CA HIS A 268 1.67 -9.02 -0.76
C HIS A 268 2.58 -10.25 -0.84
N VAL A 269 2.51 -11.16 0.14
CA VAL A 269 3.38 -12.35 0.16
C VAL A 269 3.09 -13.25 -1.04
N PRO A 270 1.84 -13.74 -1.28
CA PRO A 270 1.55 -14.52 -2.47
C PRO A 270 1.77 -13.75 -3.78
N VAL A 271 1.57 -12.43 -3.82
CA VAL A 271 1.88 -11.62 -5.01
C VAL A 271 3.38 -11.65 -5.32
N ASN A 272 4.23 -11.53 -4.31
CA ASN A 272 5.68 -11.66 -4.47
C ASN A 272 6.10 -13.08 -4.86
N GLU A 273 5.64 -14.09 -4.12
CA GLU A 273 6.14 -15.46 -4.24
C GLU A 273 5.56 -16.23 -5.42
N LYS A 274 4.24 -16.08 -5.67
CA LYS A 274 3.53 -16.84 -6.71
C LYS A 274 3.41 -16.08 -8.02
N ALA A 275 3.09 -14.77 -7.99
CA ALA A 275 3.00 -13.97 -9.21
C ALA A 275 4.36 -13.40 -9.68
N ASN A 276 5.40 -13.45 -8.84
CA ASN A 276 6.73 -12.87 -9.09
C ASN A 276 6.69 -11.37 -9.41
N ILE A 277 5.83 -10.62 -8.72
CA ILE A 277 5.71 -9.17 -8.84
C ILE A 277 6.25 -8.54 -7.56
N PRO A 278 7.38 -7.77 -7.61
CA PRO A 278 7.91 -7.11 -6.43
C PRO A 278 6.87 -6.18 -5.82
N THR A 279 6.31 -6.54 -4.67
CA THR A 279 5.19 -5.83 -4.04
C THR A 279 5.55 -5.44 -2.62
N VAL A 280 5.39 -4.14 -2.31
CA VAL A 280 5.54 -3.58 -0.97
C VAL A 280 4.18 -3.54 -0.29
N ASP A 281 4.18 -3.78 1.00
CA ASP A 281 3.04 -3.58 1.87
C ASP A 281 3.19 -2.26 2.63
N ILE A 282 2.18 -1.40 2.53
CA ILE A 282 2.00 -0.22 3.37
C ILE A 282 0.99 -0.61 4.46
N ILE A 283 1.52 -1.09 5.57
CA ILE A 283 0.77 -1.55 6.73
C ILE A 283 1.25 -0.82 7.99
N PRO A 284 0.37 -0.43 8.94
CA PRO A 284 0.79 0.31 10.11
C PRO A 284 1.61 -0.54 11.09
N PHE A 285 2.51 0.12 11.80
CA PHE A 285 3.23 -0.47 12.91
C PHE A 285 3.17 0.42 14.15
N TYR A 286 2.43 -0.01 15.15
CA TYR A 286 2.26 0.68 16.42
C TYR A 286 3.25 0.15 17.45
N ALA A 287 4.47 0.64 17.42
CA ALA A 287 5.60 0.12 18.21
C ALA A 287 5.36 0.07 19.72
N ASN A 288 4.47 0.91 20.25
CA ASN A 288 4.17 1.01 21.68
C ASN A 288 2.75 0.51 22.05
N CYS A 289 2.05 -0.16 21.15
CA CYS A 289 0.74 -0.73 21.46
C CYS A 289 0.93 -2.12 22.07
N GLU A 290 0.53 -2.28 23.33
CA GLU A 290 0.65 -3.56 24.05
C GLU A 290 -0.30 -4.64 23.50
N GLN A 291 -1.44 -4.24 22.91
CA GLN A 291 -2.46 -5.14 22.42
C GLN A 291 -2.06 -5.80 21.10
N SER A 292 -1.56 -5.02 20.15
CA SER A 292 -1.11 -5.50 18.85
C SER A 292 -0.20 -4.49 18.16
N SER A 293 0.81 -4.96 17.45
CA SER A 293 1.62 -4.10 16.57
C SER A 293 0.81 -3.49 15.42
N PHE A 294 -0.37 -4.03 15.11
CA PHE A 294 -1.32 -3.49 14.13
C PHE A 294 -2.20 -2.36 14.70
N GLY A 295 -2.10 -2.10 16.01
CA GLY A 295 -2.83 -1.05 16.70
C GLY A 295 -3.99 -1.54 17.55
N PRO A 296 -4.61 -0.62 18.30
CA PRO A 296 -5.59 -0.98 19.34
C PRO A 296 -6.97 -1.38 18.80
N THR A 297 -7.24 -1.17 17.52
CA THR A 297 -8.53 -1.49 16.89
C THR A 297 -8.51 -2.76 16.05
N TRP A 298 -7.31 -3.27 15.74
CA TRP A 298 -7.13 -4.46 14.91
C TRP A 298 -7.86 -5.67 15.49
N HIS A 299 -8.75 -6.28 14.70
CA HIS A 299 -9.58 -7.42 15.05
C HIS A 299 -10.41 -7.20 16.34
N THR A 300 -10.96 -6.00 16.50
CA THR A 300 -11.85 -5.63 17.60
C THR A 300 -13.17 -5.04 17.10
N VAL A 301 -14.17 -4.98 17.97
CA VAL A 301 -15.43 -4.28 17.64
C VAL A 301 -15.26 -2.76 17.46
N ASN A 302 -14.08 -2.24 17.77
CA ASN A 302 -13.74 -0.81 17.67
C ASN A 302 -13.12 -0.44 16.32
N ASP A 303 -12.94 -1.37 15.37
CA ASP A 303 -12.53 -1.01 14.01
C ASP A 303 -13.70 -0.41 13.25
N THR A 304 -14.02 0.83 13.58
CA THR A 304 -15.17 1.61 13.09
C THR A 304 -14.71 2.95 12.50
N MET A 305 -15.62 3.65 11.83
CA MET A 305 -15.36 4.97 11.25
C MET A 305 -14.92 6.04 12.26
N GLU A 306 -15.17 5.84 13.56
CA GLU A 306 -14.70 6.75 14.61
C GLU A 306 -13.18 6.73 14.78
N ASN A 307 -12.55 5.63 14.38
CA ASN A 307 -11.11 5.41 14.45
C ASN A 307 -10.40 5.61 13.10
N ILE A 308 -11.07 6.20 12.11
CA ILE A 308 -10.47 6.57 10.83
C ILE A 308 -10.04 8.04 10.84
N ASP A 309 -8.75 8.27 10.55
CA ASP A 309 -8.15 9.59 10.43
C ASP A 309 -7.94 9.99 8.96
N ARG A 310 -8.50 11.14 8.60
CA ARG A 310 -8.32 11.74 7.27
C ARG A 310 -6.86 12.07 6.95
N ASN A 311 -6.05 12.42 7.96
CA ASN A 311 -4.64 12.75 7.74
C ASN A 311 -3.84 11.49 7.38
N THR A 312 -4.16 10.35 7.98
CA THR A 312 -3.55 9.07 7.63
C THR A 312 -3.90 8.66 6.20
N LEU A 313 -5.20 8.71 5.82
CA LEU A 313 -5.65 8.46 4.45
C LEU A 313 -4.97 9.41 3.45
N LYS A 314 -4.82 10.70 3.81
CA LYS A 314 -4.13 11.71 2.98
C LYS A 314 -2.66 11.37 2.79
N ALA A 315 -1.97 11.02 3.87
CA ALA A 315 -0.54 10.73 3.84
C ALA A 315 -0.24 9.54 2.92
N VAL A 316 -0.99 8.46 3.06
CA VAL A 316 -0.83 7.27 2.21
C VAL A 316 -1.24 7.57 0.77
N GLY A 317 -2.42 8.12 0.56
CA GLY A 317 -2.93 8.39 -0.79
C GLY A 317 -2.04 9.35 -1.57
N GLN A 318 -1.55 10.43 -0.96
CA GLN A 318 -0.65 11.37 -1.63
C GLN A 318 0.73 10.76 -1.90
N THR A 319 1.21 9.87 -1.01
CA THR A 319 2.45 9.13 -1.23
C THR A 319 2.33 8.22 -2.46
N VAL A 320 1.24 7.47 -2.58
CA VAL A 320 0.99 6.61 -3.76
C VAL A 320 0.85 7.44 -5.04
N ILE A 321 0.14 8.58 -4.99
CA ILE A 321 0.07 9.53 -6.13
C ILE A 321 1.49 9.98 -6.53
N GLN A 322 2.34 10.35 -5.56
CA GLN A 322 3.73 10.73 -5.84
C GLN A 322 4.49 9.60 -6.53
N VAL A 323 4.33 8.35 -6.09
CA VAL A 323 4.94 7.18 -6.75
C VAL A 323 4.47 7.09 -8.20
N LEU A 324 3.15 7.02 -8.43
CA LEU A 324 2.57 6.80 -9.75
C LEU A 324 2.95 7.88 -10.76
N PHE A 325 2.94 9.15 -10.36
CA PHE A 325 3.22 10.29 -11.25
C PHE A 325 4.72 10.55 -11.44
N SER A 326 5.58 9.93 -10.64
CA SER A 326 7.04 9.95 -10.84
C SER A 326 7.52 8.92 -11.86
N GLU A 327 6.69 7.95 -12.22
CA GLU A 327 7.04 6.90 -13.18
C GLU A 327 7.09 7.43 -14.62
N LYS A 328 8.14 7.00 -15.35
CA LYS A 328 8.47 7.45 -16.70
C LYS A 328 8.15 6.38 -17.72
#